data_0df2b3e28e2cbbbf8749cc9d4ac9a0bd
#
_entry.id   0df2b3e28e2cbbbf8749cc9d4ac9a0bd
#
_cell.length_a   1.000
_cell.length_b   1.000
_cell.length_c   1.000
_cell.angle_alpha   90.00
_cell.angle_beta   90.00
_cell.angle_gamma   90.00
#
_symmetry.space_group_name_H-M   'P 1'
#
loop_
_entity.id
_entity.type
_entity.pdbx_description
1 polymer ?
#
loop_
_entity_poly.entity_id
_entity_poly.type
_entity_poly.pdbx_seq_one_letter_code
_entity_poly.pdbx_strand_id
1 'polypeptide(L)'
;LTGGTHSFLVLHDLLNPSEEFPIHTQSDWELIYIIRGCGTFVIGDQSQPFTKDEIFLIPPDMLHGWIFDNNPGNVVEDICLLFRKNLFKELSVTLPEIGPLGHLDSRQHSAFQLRGDLLKNVRHEMQEIIKTDSLGQLSGVIRILGHLALSDEMNPTGINRPLKKRDKKIQQIE
;
A
#
# COMPACT_ATOMS: atom_id res chain seq x y z
N LEU A 1 3.94 11.18 -4.92
CA LEU A 1 4.68 11.47 -6.17
C LEU A 1 4.34 12.88 -6.69
N THR A 2 4.51 13.92 -5.84
CA THR A 2 4.23 15.31 -6.19
C THR A 2 5.26 15.80 -7.21
N GLY A 3 4.83 15.99 -8.47
CA GLY A 3 5.61 16.67 -9.53
C GLY A 3 6.70 15.86 -10.21
N GLY A 4 6.77 14.57 -10.01
CA GLY A 4 7.80 13.70 -10.58
C GLY A 4 7.43 13.11 -11.94
N THR A 5 8.44 12.77 -12.72
CA THR A 5 8.37 12.08 -14.02
C THR A 5 8.05 10.58 -13.87
N HIS A 6 7.79 10.08 -12.64
CA HIS A 6 7.61 8.66 -12.36
C HIS A 6 6.12 8.31 -12.20
N SER A 7 5.69 7.19 -12.80
CA SER A 7 4.34 6.64 -12.67
C SER A 7 4.20 5.79 -11.41
N PHE A 8 5.29 5.26 -10.88
CA PHE A 8 5.39 4.48 -9.65
C PHE A 8 6.75 4.71 -8.98
N LEU A 9 6.86 4.31 -7.71
CA LEU A 9 8.09 4.31 -6.93
C LEU A 9 8.17 3.01 -6.13
N VAL A 10 9.32 2.34 -6.18
CA VAL A 10 9.62 1.15 -5.38
C VAL A 10 10.61 1.53 -4.29
N LEU A 11 10.25 1.28 -3.05
CA LEU A 11 11.09 1.50 -1.87
C LEU A 11 11.35 0.16 -1.17
N HIS A 12 12.52 0.01 -0.59
CA HIS A 12 12.86 -1.12 0.27
C HIS A 12 13.50 -0.53 1.52
N ASP A 13 12.77 -0.59 2.61
CA ASP A 13 13.12 0.11 3.84
C ASP A 13 13.47 -0.85 4.97
N LEU A 14 14.46 -0.45 5.75
CA LEU A 14 14.85 -1.10 6.99
C LEU A 14 14.64 -0.09 8.12
N LEU A 15 13.56 -0.28 8.87
CA LEU A 15 13.06 0.69 9.83
C LEU A 15 13.47 0.31 11.25
N ASN A 16 13.92 1.33 12.00
CA ASN A 16 14.18 1.15 13.42
C ASN A 16 12.88 1.37 14.21
N PRO A 17 12.46 0.44 15.09
CA PRO A 17 11.26 0.61 15.91
C PRO A 17 11.23 1.86 16.79
N SER A 18 12.38 2.46 17.07
CA SER A 18 12.46 3.74 17.79
C SER A 18 12.17 4.96 16.94
N GLU A 19 12.06 4.80 15.62
CA GLU A 19 11.66 5.89 14.71
C GLU A 19 10.15 6.02 14.71
N GLU A 20 9.67 7.27 14.81
CA GLU A 20 8.25 7.55 14.73
C GLU A 20 7.83 7.64 13.26
N PHE A 21 6.89 6.80 12.86
CA PHE A 21 6.21 6.91 11.57
C PHE A 21 4.84 7.51 11.80
N PRO A 22 4.66 8.82 11.55
CA PRO A 22 3.43 9.50 11.87
C PRO A 22 2.27 8.94 11.04
N ILE A 23 1.09 8.90 11.65
CA ILE A 23 -0.15 8.61 10.94
C ILE A 23 -0.38 9.75 9.95
N HIS A 24 -0.54 9.43 8.67
CA HIS A 24 -0.63 10.39 7.59
C HIS A 24 -1.62 9.97 6.51
N THR A 25 -1.82 10.82 5.53
CA THR A 25 -2.51 10.54 4.27
C THR A 25 -1.59 10.85 3.10
N GLN A 26 -1.76 10.15 2.00
CA GLN A 26 -1.04 10.40 0.76
C GLN A 26 -1.97 10.32 -0.45
N SER A 27 -1.59 10.96 -1.56
CA SER A 27 -2.41 11.04 -2.77
C SER A 27 -2.30 9.82 -3.69
N ASP A 28 -1.39 8.92 -3.39
CA ASP A 28 -1.07 7.76 -4.23
C ASP A 28 -1.61 6.47 -3.59
N TRP A 29 -1.77 5.44 -4.41
CA TRP A 29 -1.94 4.08 -3.91
C TRP A 29 -0.65 3.60 -3.27
N GLU A 30 -0.76 2.81 -2.21
CA GLU A 30 0.35 2.13 -1.57
C GLU A 30 0.08 0.63 -1.51
N LEU A 31 1.02 -0.16 -2.00
CA LEU A 31 1.07 -1.60 -1.78
C LEU A 31 2.31 -1.88 -0.94
N ILE A 32 2.12 -2.30 0.31
CA ILE A 32 3.21 -2.55 1.25
C ILE A 32 3.28 -4.02 1.64
N TYR A 33 4.46 -4.61 1.51
CA TYR A 33 4.79 -5.96 1.93
C TYR A 33 5.71 -5.92 3.15
N ILE A 34 5.26 -6.47 4.26
CA ILE A 34 6.03 -6.61 5.50
C ILE A 34 6.90 -7.87 5.40
N ILE A 35 8.19 -7.71 5.18
CA ILE A 35 9.16 -8.84 5.11
C ILE A 35 9.38 -9.39 6.52
N ARG A 36 9.55 -8.50 7.51
CA ARG A 36 9.73 -8.86 8.92
C ARG A 36 9.32 -7.71 9.83
N GLY A 37 9.09 -8.04 11.09
CA GLY A 37 8.66 -7.12 12.14
C GLY A 37 7.22 -7.34 12.54
N CYS A 38 6.80 -6.62 13.56
CA CYS A 38 5.44 -6.64 14.08
C CYS A 38 5.10 -5.33 14.79
N GLY A 39 3.80 -5.13 15.01
CA GLY A 39 3.29 -3.94 15.67
C GLY A 39 1.79 -3.76 15.42
N THR A 40 1.34 -2.52 15.48
CA THR A 40 -0.04 -2.13 15.18
C THR A 40 -0.09 -1.29 13.91
N PHE A 41 -0.94 -1.68 12.98
CA PHE A 41 -1.27 -0.91 11.79
C PHE A 41 -2.57 -0.14 12.03
N VAL A 42 -2.49 1.18 11.92
CA VAL A 42 -3.64 2.08 11.93
C VAL A 42 -4.06 2.34 10.49
N ILE A 43 -5.32 2.10 10.15
CA ILE A 43 -5.82 2.23 8.80
C ILE A 43 -7.29 2.65 8.76
N GLY A 44 -7.56 3.83 8.20
CA GLY A 44 -8.90 4.41 8.17
C GLY A 44 -9.47 4.54 9.58
N ASP A 45 -10.57 3.84 9.83
CA ASP A 45 -11.28 3.83 11.12
C ASP A 45 -10.91 2.66 12.05
N GLN A 46 -9.89 1.90 11.69
CA GLN A 46 -9.49 0.69 12.40
C GLN A 46 -8.01 0.72 12.80
N SER A 47 -7.68 -0.09 13.80
CA SER A 47 -6.32 -0.49 14.11
C SER A 47 -6.28 -1.99 14.32
N GLN A 48 -5.23 -2.63 13.81
CA GLN A 48 -5.06 -4.08 13.90
C GLN A 48 -3.58 -4.43 14.05
N PRO A 49 -3.24 -5.54 14.70
CA PRO A 49 -1.87 -6.02 14.70
C PRO A 49 -1.44 -6.37 13.27
N PHE A 50 -0.15 -6.19 13.00
CA PHE A 50 0.49 -6.71 11.80
C PHE A 50 1.69 -7.58 12.16
N THR A 51 2.02 -8.49 11.27
CA THR A 51 3.17 -9.38 11.39
C THR A 51 3.86 -9.53 10.03
N LYS A 52 5.00 -10.23 10.06
CA LYS A 52 5.72 -10.59 8.82
C LYS A 52 4.83 -11.35 7.83
N ASP A 53 5.21 -11.30 6.56
CA ASP A 53 4.56 -11.96 5.43
C ASP A 53 3.15 -11.45 5.13
N GLU A 54 2.79 -10.25 5.58
CA GLU A 54 1.52 -9.61 5.25
C GLU A 54 1.70 -8.55 4.15
N ILE A 55 0.67 -8.40 3.32
CA ILE A 55 0.61 -7.37 2.27
C ILE A 55 -0.70 -6.62 2.39
N PHE A 56 -0.59 -5.29 2.36
CA PHE A 56 -1.73 -4.37 2.40
C PHE A 56 -1.74 -3.49 1.17
N LEU A 57 -2.93 -3.29 0.59
CA LEU A 57 -3.20 -2.31 -0.46
C LEU A 57 -4.00 -1.16 0.15
N ILE A 58 -3.42 0.03 0.15
CA ILE A 58 -3.96 1.22 0.77
C ILE A 58 -4.36 2.21 -0.31
N PRO A 59 -5.64 2.63 -0.37
CA PRO A 59 -6.09 3.58 -1.38
C PRO A 59 -5.62 5.01 -1.09
N PRO A 60 -5.61 5.87 -2.11
CA PRO A 60 -5.32 7.29 -1.95
C PRO A 60 -6.20 7.96 -0.89
N ASP A 61 -5.65 8.97 -0.24
CA ASP A 61 -6.30 9.83 0.74
C ASP A 61 -6.80 9.08 2.00
N MET A 62 -6.39 7.81 2.20
CA MET A 62 -6.71 7.06 3.41
C MET A 62 -5.71 7.39 4.53
N LEU A 63 -6.24 7.67 5.73
CA LEU A 63 -5.43 7.82 6.93
C LEU A 63 -4.82 6.48 7.29
N HIS A 64 -3.49 6.42 7.41
CA HIS A 64 -2.79 5.19 7.80
C HIS A 64 -1.45 5.49 8.47
N GLY A 65 -0.90 4.49 9.17
CA GLY A 65 0.40 4.59 9.82
C GLY A 65 0.73 3.35 10.64
N TRP A 66 1.98 3.26 11.05
CA TRP A 66 2.56 2.11 11.70
C TRP A 66 3.03 2.47 13.10
N ILE A 67 2.70 1.63 14.09
CA ILE A 67 3.21 1.69 15.45
C ILE A 67 3.95 0.39 15.67
N PHE A 68 5.27 0.44 15.70
CA PHE A 68 6.11 -0.74 15.84
C PHE A 68 6.21 -1.19 17.30
N ASP A 69 6.21 -2.50 17.52
CA ASP A 69 6.49 -3.05 18.85
C ASP A 69 7.92 -2.76 19.23
N ASN A 70 8.12 -2.05 20.33
CA ASN A 70 9.43 -1.67 20.84
C ASN A 70 10.07 -2.82 21.67
N ASN A 71 10.12 -4.02 21.09
CA ASN A 71 10.78 -5.16 21.67
C ASN A 71 12.24 -5.23 21.23
N PRO A 72 13.18 -5.62 22.09
CA PRO A 72 14.57 -5.82 21.69
C PRO A 72 14.67 -6.78 20.50
N GLY A 73 15.29 -6.33 19.41
CA GLY A 73 15.45 -7.12 18.19
C GLY A 73 14.29 -7.09 17.20
N ASN A 74 13.21 -6.36 17.48
CA ASN A 74 12.19 -6.08 16.46
C ASN A 74 12.76 -5.08 15.45
N VAL A 75 13.12 -5.55 14.28
CA VAL A 75 13.52 -4.72 13.15
C VAL A 75 12.43 -4.88 12.11
N VAL A 76 11.88 -3.77 11.61
CA VAL A 76 10.86 -3.80 10.57
C VAL A 76 11.54 -3.62 9.22
N GLU A 77 11.23 -4.50 8.30
CA GLU A 77 11.71 -4.45 6.93
C GLU A 77 10.51 -4.61 6.01
N ASP A 78 10.37 -3.71 5.06
CA ASP A 78 9.27 -3.73 4.11
C ASP A 78 9.71 -3.37 2.70
N ILE A 79 8.84 -3.72 1.75
CA ILE A 79 8.90 -3.22 0.37
C ILE A 79 7.60 -2.45 0.14
N CYS A 80 7.74 -1.18 -0.23
CA CYS A 80 6.61 -0.32 -0.55
C CYS A 80 6.61 0.01 -2.04
N LEU A 81 5.47 -0.20 -2.70
CA LEU A 81 5.20 0.23 -4.06
C LEU A 81 4.14 1.32 -4.03
N LEU A 82 4.56 2.54 -4.36
CA LEU A 82 3.67 3.68 -4.55
C LEU A 82 3.34 3.83 -6.03
N PHE A 83 2.07 4.08 -6.37
CA PHE A 83 1.66 4.37 -7.73
C PHE A 83 0.52 5.39 -7.79
N ARG A 84 0.54 6.22 -8.82
CA ARG A 84 -0.37 7.37 -8.94
C ARG A 84 -1.84 6.95 -8.91
N LYS A 85 -2.67 7.76 -8.25
CA LYS A 85 -4.13 7.55 -8.10
C LYS A 85 -4.83 7.18 -9.40
N ASN A 86 -4.49 7.84 -10.50
CA ASN A 86 -5.14 7.65 -11.80
C ASN A 86 -4.47 6.60 -12.68
N LEU A 87 -3.42 5.92 -12.21
CA LEU A 87 -2.63 5.00 -13.04
C LEU A 87 -3.50 3.92 -13.68
N PHE A 88 -4.44 3.34 -12.95
CA PHE A 88 -5.33 2.29 -13.46
C PHE A 88 -6.22 2.81 -14.59
N LYS A 89 -6.83 3.99 -14.41
CA LYS A 89 -7.66 4.60 -15.41
C LYS A 89 -6.87 4.96 -16.69
N GLU A 90 -5.68 5.53 -16.52
CA GLU A 90 -4.79 5.88 -17.62
C GLU A 90 -4.34 4.65 -18.41
N LEU A 91 -3.94 3.59 -17.70
CA LEU A 91 -3.52 2.33 -18.34
C LEU A 91 -4.67 1.61 -19.04
N SER A 92 -5.87 1.56 -18.45
CA SER A 92 -7.03 0.87 -19.03
C SER A 92 -7.51 1.48 -20.34
N VAL A 93 -7.26 2.77 -20.55
CA VAL A 93 -7.56 3.43 -21.84
C VAL A 93 -6.58 3.01 -22.93
N THR A 94 -5.32 2.80 -22.55
CA THR A 94 -4.22 2.50 -23.49
C THR A 94 -4.05 1.01 -23.73
N LEU A 95 -4.30 0.20 -22.71
CA LEU A 95 -4.12 -1.25 -22.68
C LEU A 95 -5.43 -1.91 -22.24
N PRO A 96 -6.30 -2.35 -23.16
CA PRO A 96 -7.61 -2.95 -22.82
C PRO A 96 -7.50 -4.19 -21.92
N GLU A 97 -6.38 -4.90 -21.97
CA GLU A 97 -6.08 -6.06 -21.14
C GLU A 97 -6.03 -5.74 -19.63
N ILE A 98 -5.77 -4.48 -19.30
CA ILE A 98 -5.74 -3.96 -17.93
C ILE A 98 -7.11 -3.41 -17.50
N GLY A 99 -8.11 -3.44 -18.36
CA GLY A 99 -9.49 -2.99 -18.07
C GLY A 99 -10.05 -3.47 -16.72
N PRO A 100 -9.83 -4.74 -16.29
CA PRO A 100 -10.27 -5.22 -14.99
C PRO A 100 -9.72 -4.42 -13.79
N LEU A 101 -8.60 -3.72 -13.93
CA LEU A 101 -8.07 -2.83 -12.87
C LEU A 101 -8.96 -1.63 -12.55
N GLY A 102 -9.83 -1.23 -13.47
CA GLY A 102 -10.81 -0.17 -13.22
C GLY A 102 -11.75 -0.46 -12.04
N HIS A 103 -11.88 -1.73 -11.64
CA HIS A 103 -12.63 -2.10 -10.43
C HIS A 103 -11.96 -1.64 -9.14
N LEU A 104 -10.64 -1.48 -9.12
CA LEU A 104 -9.93 -0.97 -7.94
C LEU A 104 -10.27 0.50 -7.68
N ASP A 105 -10.46 1.29 -8.72
CA ASP A 105 -10.90 2.69 -8.58
C ASP A 105 -12.25 2.82 -7.88
N SER A 106 -13.16 1.88 -8.08
CA SER A 106 -14.46 1.86 -7.39
C SER A 106 -14.35 1.45 -5.89
N ARG A 107 -13.24 0.87 -5.48
CA ARG A 107 -12.97 0.38 -4.12
C ARG A 107 -12.10 1.32 -3.28
N GLN A 108 -11.86 2.56 -3.71
CA GLN A 108 -11.00 3.54 -3.01
C GLN A 108 -11.45 3.91 -1.58
N HIS A 109 -12.60 3.41 -1.13
CA HIS A 109 -13.09 3.66 0.22
C HIS A 109 -12.59 2.64 1.26
N SER A 110 -11.97 1.57 0.83
CA SER A 110 -11.46 0.52 1.71
C SER A 110 -10.01 0.19 1.37
N ALA A 111 -9.22 -0.08 2.41
CA ALA A 111 -7.97 -0.78 2.23
C ALA A 111 -8.21 -2.29 2.19
N PHE A 112 -7.21 -3.03 1.75
CA PHE A 112 -7.31 -4.48 1.61
C PHE A 112 -6.07 -5.16 2.16
N GLN A 113 -6.27 -6.28 2.84
CA GLN A 113 -5.22 -7.24 3.15
C GLN A 113 -5.28 -8.38 2.14
N LEU A 114 -4.17 -8.67 1.46
CA LEU A 114 -4.09 -9.74 0.49
C LEU A 114 -4.05 -11.11 1.18
N ARG A 115 -4.65 -12.12 0.56
CA ARG A 115 -4.75 -13.48 1.09
C ARG A 115 -4.46 -14.53 0.01
N GLY A 116 -4.39 -15.78 0.42
CA GLY A 116 -4.36 -16.93 -0.46
C GLY A 116 -3.21 -16.95 -1.49
N ASP A 117 -3.55 -17.28 -2.72
CA ASP A 117 -2.59 -17.31 -3.82
C ASP A 117 -2.25 -15.89 -4.33
N LEU A 118 -3.16 -14.94 -4.20
CA LEU A 118 -2.86 -13.54 -4.49
C LEU A 118 -1.70 -13.04 -3.63
N LEU A 119 -1.75 -13.28 -2.30
CA LEU A 119 -0.66 -12.91 -1.39
C LEU A 119 0.67 -13.52 -1.83
N LYS A 120 0.69 -14.82 -2.18
CA LYS A 120 1.92 -15.51 -2.59
C LYS A 120 2.50 -14.94 -3.87
N ASN A 121 1.65 -14.71 -4.88
CA ASN A 121 2.06 -14.21 -6.18
C ASN A 121 2.60 -12.76 -6.07
N VAL A 122 1.85 -11.89 -5.40
CA VAL A 122 2.26 -10.49 -5.21
C VAL A 122 3.53 -10.41 -4.37
N ARG A 123 3.66 -11.22 -3.31
CA ARG A 123 4.89 -11.30 -2.51
C ARG A 123 6.09 -11.67 -3.38
N HIS A 124 5.96 -12.69 -4.22
CA HIS A 124 7.03 -13.10 -5.13
C HIS A 124 7.44 -11.94 -6.06
N GLU A 125 6.49 -11.28 -6.69
CA GLU A 125 6.76 -10.15 -7.57
C GLU A 125 7.43 -8.97 -6.84
N MET A 126 6.99 -8.64 -5.62
CA MET A 126 7.60 -7.58 -4.82
C MET A 126 9.04 -7.90 -4.41
N GLN A 127 9.34 -9.17 -4.13
CA GLN A 127 10.72 -9.61 -3.85
C GLN A 127 11.62 -9.59 -5.08
N GLU A 128 11.07 -9.79 -6.27
CA GLU A 128 11.83 -9.74 -7.51
C GLU A 128 12.04 -8.30 -8.00
N ILE A 129 11.05 -7.43 -7.84
CA ILE A 129 11.07 -6.05 -8.36
C ILE A 129 12.23 -5.21 -7.79
N ILE A 130 12.61 -5.44 -6.53
CA ILE A 130 13.73 -4.71 -5.88
C ILE A 130 15.11 -5.12 -6.40
N LYS A 131 15.20 -6.22 -7.17
CA LYS A 131 16.46 -6.75 -7.72
C LYS A 131 16.70 -6.32 -9.16
N THR A 132 15.75 -5.58 -9.75
CA THR A 132 15.74 -5.27 -11.18
C THR A 132 15.99 -3.79 -11.45
N ASP A 133 16.35 -3.47 -12.70
CA ASP A 133 16.41 -2.09 -13.20
C ASP A 133 15.00 -1.51 -13.45
N SER A 134 14.92 -0.26 -13.85
CA SER A 134 13.66 0.46 -14.06
C SER A 134 12.70 -0.24 -15.03
N LEU A 135 13.19 -0.92 -16.07
CA LEU A 135 12.33 -1.65 -17.02
C LEU A 135 11.83 -2.96 -16.43
N GLY A 136 12.68 -3.65 -15.67
CA GLY A 136 12.30 -4.82 -14.88
C GLY A 136 11.27 -4.47 -13.81
N GLN A 137 11.44 -3.34 -13.13
CA GLN A 137 10.47 -2.82 -12.17
C GLN A 137 9.12 -2.55 -12.84
N LEU A 138 9.09 -1.87 -14.00
CA LEU A 138 7.84 -1.65 -14.74
C LEU A 138 7.15 -2.97 -15.08
N SER A 139 7.90 -3.96 -15.57
CA SER A 139 7.36 -5.30 -15.86
C SER A 139 6.78 -5.97 -14.62
N GLY A 140 7.46 -5.88 -13.47
CA GLY A 140 6.98 -6.39 -12.19
C GLY A 140 5.70 -5.69 -11.73
N VAL A 141 5.64 -4.36 -11.83
CA VAL A 141 4.42 -3.59 -11.51
C VAL A 141 3.25 -4.06 -12.35
N ILE A 142 3.42 -4.25 -13.67
CA ILE A 142 2.34 -4.73 -14.54
C ILE A 142 1.84 -6.11 -14.10
N ARG A 143 2.73 -7.03 -13.71
CA ARG A 143 2.33 -8.36 -13.20
C ARG A 143 1.60 -8.26 -11.87
N ILE A 144 2.08 -7.43 -10.92
CA ILE A 144 1.40 -7.18 -9.65
C ILE A 144 -0.02 -6.66 -9.91
N LEU A 145 -0.16 -5.66 -10.77
CA LEU A 145 -1.46 -5.09 -11.13
C LEU A 145 -2.38 -6.15 -11.79
N GLY A 146 -1.83 -7.01 -12.64
CA GLY A 146 -2.56 -8.12 -13.22
C GLY A 146 -3.09 -9.09 -12.16
N HIS A 147 -2.27 -9.45 -11.17
CA HIS A 147 -2.71 -10.31 -10.06
C HIS A 147 -3.84 -9.65 -9.23
N LEU A 148 -3.71 -8.35 -8.92
CA LEU A 148 -4.73 -7.61 -8.18
C LEU A 148 -6.06 -7.50 -8.94
N ALA A 149 -5.99 -7.35 -10.28
CA ALA A 149 -7.16 -7.19 -11.13
C ALA A 149 -8.00 -8.47 -11.27
N LEU A 150 -7.35 -9.62 -11.23
CA LEU A 150 -7.96 -10.91 -11.54
C LEU A 150 -8.32 -11.74 -10.31
N SER A 151 -8.13 -11.21 -9.10
CA SER A 151 -8.33 -11.96 -7.86
C SER A 151 -9.36 -11.29 -6.95
N ASP A 152 -10.16 -12.13 -6.29
CA ASP A 152 -11.07 -11.74 -5.20
C ASP A 152 -10.47 -12.00 -3.80
N GLU A 153 -9.21 -12.46 -3.71
CA GLU A 153 -8.54 -12.79 -2.46
C GLU A 153 -7.99 -11.54 -1.74
N MET A 154 -8.83 -10.51 -1.67
CA MET A 154 -8.58 -9.24 -0.97
C MET A 154 -9.62 -9.04 0.11
N ASN A 155 -9.21 -9.13 1.37
CA ASN A 155 -10.09 -8.86 2.51
C ASN A 155 -10.11 -7.36 2.81
N PRO A 156 -11.28 -6.71 2.80
CA PRO A 156 -11.40 -5.32 3.23
C PRO A 156 -10.89 -5.15 4.66
N THR A 157 -10.07 -4.11 4.89
CA THR A 157 -9.56 -3.73 6.20
C THR A 157 -9.50 -2.20 6.28
N GLY A 158 -10.15 -1.61 7.28
CA GLY A 158 -10.25 -0.15 7.38
C GLY A 158 -11.13 0.50 6.29
N ILE A 159 -11.90 1.49 6.71
CA ILE A 159 -12.76 2.27 5.82
C ILE A 159 -12.37 3.74 5.95
N ASN A 160 -12.25 4.40 4.80
CA ASN A 160 -12.04 5.84 4.78
C ASN A 160 -13.36 6.54 5.13
N ARG A 161 -13.55 6.88 6.40
CA ARG A 161 -14.68 7.70 6.84
C ARG A 161 -14.29 9.17 6.74
N PRO A 162 -15.08 10.01 6.06
CA PRO A 162 -14.82 11.43 6.06
C PRO A 162 -14.86 11.94 7.52
N LEU A 163 -13.77 12.55 7.97
CA LEU A 163 -13.67 13.17 9.29
C LEU A 163 -14.86 14.12 9.48
N LYS A 164 -15.67 13.88 10.50
CA LYS A 164 -16.74 14.80 10.86
C LYS A 164 -16.11 16.18 11.15
N LYS A 165 -16.77 17.27 10.74
CA LYS A 165 -16.27 18.66 10.85
C LYS A 165 -15.73 19.05 12.25
N ARG A 166 -15.99 18.27 13.29
CA ARG A 166 -15.46 18.49 14.65
C ARG A 166 -13.98 18.12 14.80
N ASP A 167 -13.50 17.17 14.02
CA ASP A 167 -12.13 16.63 14.16
C ASP A 167 -11.09 17.52 13.46
N LYS A 168 -11.53 18.40 12.54
CA LYS A 168 -10.65 19.37 11.85
C LYS A 168 -10.08 20.46 12.78
N LYS A 169 -10.60 20.62 14.00
CA LYS A 169 -10.08 21.61 14.96
C LYS A 169 -8.83 21.16 15.70
N ILE A 170 -8.50 19.87 15.67
CA ILE A 170 -7.34 19.32 16.40
C ILE A 170 -6.07 19.40 15.55
N GLN A 171 -6.18 19.49 14.23
CA GLN A 171 -5.03 19.60 13.31
C GLN A 171 -4.52 21.04 13.06
N GLN A 172 -5.10 22.06 13.70
CA GLN A 172 -4.69 23.47 13.55
C GLN A 172 -4.01 24.05 14.80
N ILE A 173 -3.58 23.21 15.73
CA ILE A 173 -2.79 23.64 16.88
C ILE A 173 -1.44 22.95 16.80
N GLU A 174 -0.58 23.48 15.92
CA GLU A 174 0.87 23.56 16.06
C GLU A 174 1.40 24.56 15.00
#